data_25b59186425bc9aef54bbf7b31ea19ba
#
_entry.id   25b59186425bc9aef54bbf7b31ea19ba
#
_cell.length_a   1.000
_cell.length_b   1.000
_cell.length_c   1.000
_cell.angle_alpha   90.00
_cell.angle_beta   90.00
_cell.angle_gamma   90.00
#
_symmetry.space_group_name_H-M   'P 1'
#
loop_
_entity.id
_entity.type
_entity.pdbx_description
1 polymer ?
#
loop_
_entity_poly.entity_id
_entity_poly.type
_entity_poly.pdbx_seq_one_letter_code
_entity_poly.pdbx_strand_id
1 'polypeptide(L)'
;MQRKDFISLLPAIPFAIKDMTVPSIAQLLDKPNQSKPMPALFVGHGSPMNAIEDNVFSAKWRSLGKSLPTPTAILCISAHWETRGTQVTAMSAPRTIHDFGGFPQALFDVQYPAPGSPSLAVETQQLLKPEPVELSQQWGLDHGCWSILKA
;
A
#
# COMPACT_ATOMS: atom_id res chain seq x y z
N MET A 1 -11.48 2.71 28.73
CA MET A 1 -10.09 3.08 28.40
C MET A 1 -10.12 4.30 27.48
N GLN A 2 -9.67 5.45 27.98
CA GLN A 2 -9.70 6.69 27.20
C GLN A 2 -8.47 6.77 26.29
N ARG A 3 -8.64 7.33 25.07
CA ARG A 3 -7.58 7.51 24.06
C ARG A 3 -6.29 8.19 24.54
N LYS A 4 -6.31 8.79 25.72
CA LYS A 4 -5.17 9.51 26.32
C LYS A 4 -4.11 8.58 26.92
N ASP A 5 -4.46 7.34 27.23
CA ASP A 5 -3.57 6.42 27.95
C ASP A 5 -2.65 5.62 27.01
N PHE A 6 -2.89 5.69 25.69
CA PHE A 6 -2.09 4.95 24.71
C PHE A 6 -0.77 5.64 24.34
N ILE A 7 -0.66 6.95 24.59
CA ILE A 7 0.54 7.73 24.21
C ILE A 7 1.60 7.71 25.32
N SER A 8 1.25 7.33 26.55
CA SER A 8 2.18 7.35 27.71
C SER A 8 2.97 6.04 27.91
N LEU A 9 2.74 5.01 27.05
CA LEU A 9 3.35 3.69 27.18
C LEU A 9 4.46 3.38 26.15
N LEU A 10 4.89 4.38 25.36
CA LEU A 10 6.10 4.22 24.57
C LEU A 10 7.29 4.42 25.50
N PRO A 11 8.09 3.38 25.80
CA PRO A 11 9.35 3.58 26.49
C PRO A 11 10.19 4.52 25.62
N ALA A 12 10.72 5.59 26.23
CA ALA A 12 11.75 6.40 25.61
C ALA A 12 12.96 5.49 25.41
N ILE A 13 13.05 4.86 24.25
CA ILE A 13 14.26 4.18 23.79
C ILE A 13 15.23 5.32 23.52
N PRO A 14 16.35 5.44 24.26
CA PRO A 14 17.40 6.36 23.89
C PRO A 14 18.00 5.81 22.58
N PHE A 15 17.45 6.24 21.46
CA PHE A 15 18.09 6.02 20.18
C PHE A 15 19.35 6.89 20.20
N ALA A 16 20.46 6.26 20.50
CA ALA A 16 21.76 6.87 20.27
C ALA A 16 21.94 7.02 18.76
N ILE A 17 21.47 8.14 18.21
CA ILE A 17 21.82 8.61 16.86
C ILE A 17 23.28 9.08 16.93
N LYS A 18 24.18 8.11 17.13
CA LYS A 18 25.61 8.30 16.95
C LYS A 18 25.92 7.72 15.59
N ASP A 19 26.27 8.57 14.63
CA ASP A 19 26.76 8.29 13.27
C ASP A 19 25.76 8.32 12.11
N MET A 20 24.57 8.92 12.24
CA MET A 20 23.90 9.41 11.06
C MET A 20 24.35 10.85 10.79
N THR A 21 25.34 11.03 9.94
CA THR A 21 25.78 12.35 9.49
C THR A 21 24.67 13.01 8.70
N VAL A 22 24.25 14.21 9.12
CA VAL A 22 23.24 15.05 8.47
C VAL A 22 23.40 15.17 6.95
N PRO A 23 24.62 15.05 6.35
CA PRO A 23 24.79 15.00 4.89
C PRO A 23 24.09 13.83 4.19
N SER A 24 23.89 12.69 4.86
CA SER A 24 23.23 11.51 4.24
C SER A 24 21.74 11.72 4.01
N ILE A 25 21.07 12.49 4.86
CA ILE A 25 19.66 12.83 4.70
C ILE A 25 19.51 13.91 3.60
N ALA A 26 20.41 14.90 3.58
CA ALA A 26 20.42 15.92 2.54
C ALA A 26 20.72 15.31 1.15
N GLN A 27 21.63 14.33 1.04
CA GLN A 27 21.90 13.64 -0.21
C GLN A 27 20.75 12.74 -0.70
N LEU A 28 19.93 12.21 0.22
CA LEU A 28 18.69 11.50 -0.14
C LEU A 28 17.59 12.45 -0.61
N LEU A 29 17.61 13.70 -0.12
CA LEU A 29 16.66 14.74 -0.49
C LEU A 29 17.08 15.53 -1.75
N ASP A 30 18.34 15.48 -2.14
CA ASP A 30 18.94 16.29 -3.20
C ASP A 30 19.09 15.54 -4.55
N LYS A 31 18.23 14.54 -4.79
CA LYS A 31 18.14 13.92 -6.12
C LYS A 31 17.42 14.89 -7.06
N PRO A 32 18.07 15.36 -8.15
CA PRO A 32 17.50 16.39 -9.05
C PRO A 32 16.32 15.92 -9.90
N ASN A 33 15.65 14.85 -9.52
CA ASN A 33 14.48 14.32 -10.20
C ASN A 33 13.42 13.81 -9.20
N GLN A 34 13.30 14.47 -8.03
CA GLN A 34 12.23 14.11 -7.10
C GLN A 34 10.90 14.62 -7.65
N SER A 35 10.08 13.68 -8.12
CA SER A 35 8.65 13.91 -8.25
C SER A 35 8.12 14.50 -6.94
N LYS A 36 7.17 15.45 -7.02
CA LYS A 36 6.52 15.99 -5.81
C LYS A 36 6.12 14.83 -4.90
N PRO A 37 6.32 14.94 -3.57
CA PRO A 37 5.93 13.89 -2.65
C PRO A 37 4.47 13.49 -2.88
N MET A 38 4.24 12.19 -3.09
CA MET A 38 2.89 11.67 -3.23
C MET A 38 2.26 11.51 -1.83
N PRO A 39 0.96 11.75 -1.69
CA PRO A 39 0.30 11.59 -0.40
C PRO A 39 0.24 10.11 0.00
N ALA A 40 0.33 9.84 1.31
CA ALA A 40 -0.08 8.59 1.90
C ALA A 40 -1.58 8.66 2.19
N LEU A 41 -2.33 7.64 1.78
CA LEU A 41 -3.77 7.57 1.94
C LEU A 41 -4.14 6.38 2.82
N PHE A 42 -5.07 6.60 3.74
CA PHE A 42 -5.73 5.53 4.48
C PHE A 42 -7.18 5.47 4.02
N VAL A 43 -7.54 4.38 3.35
CA VAL A 43 -8.86 4.24 2.70
C VAL A 43 -9.56 2.99 3.18
N GLY A 44 -10.79 3.14 3.70
CA GLY A 44 -11.68 2.01 3.96
C GLY A 44 -12.45 1.65 2.69
N HIS A 45 -12.25 0.44 2.16
CA HIS A 45 -12.93 0.02 0.93
C HIS A 45 -14.41 -0.38 1.14
N GLY A 46 -14.81 -0.68 2.39
CA GLY A 46 -16.18 -1.12 2.71
C GLY A 46 -16.55 -2.44 2.01
N SER A 47 -17.68 -2.47 1.33
CA SER A 47 -18.06 -3.63 0.52
C SER A 47 -17.21 -3.72 -0.77
N PRO A 48 -16.72 -4.90 -1.16
CA PRO A 48 -16.05 -5.08 -2.45
C PRO A 48 -16.97 -4.78 -3.65
N MET A 49 -18.30 -4.76 -3.46
CA MET A 49 -19.28 -4.33 -4.48
C MET A 49 -19.06 -2.89 -4.96
N ASN A 50 -18.43 -2.04 -4.13
CA ASN A 50 -18.09 -0.67 -4.52
C ASN A 50 -17.15 -0.61 -5.75
N ALA A 51 -16.48 -1.71 -6.10
CA ALA A 51 -15.68 -1.79 -7.31
C ALA A 51 -16.51 -1.84 -8.62
N ILE A 52 -17.78 -2.23 -8.53
CA ILE A 52 -18.67 -2.42 -9.69
C ILE A 52 -19.99 -1.64 -9.58
N GLU A 53 -20.28 -1.03 -8.45
CA GLU A 53 -21.46 -0.22 -8.21
C GLU A 53 -21.16 1.27 -8.27
N ASP A 54 -22.11 2.03 -8.84
CA ASP A 54 -22.10 3.49 -8.77
C ASP A 54 -22.81 3.95 -7.51
N ASN A 55 -22.04 4.43 -6.54
CA ASN A 55 -22.55 4.96 -5.29
C ASN A 55 -21.64 6.11 -4.77
N VAL A 56 -22.00 6.66 -3.60
CA VAL A 56 -21.28 7.79 -3.03
C VAL A 56 -19.80 7.48 -2.70
N PHE A 57 -19.48 6.22 -2.39
CA PHE A 57 -18.12 5.79 -2.07
C PHE A 57 -17.28 5.68 -3.35
N SER A 58 -17.75 4.92 -4.35
CA SER A 58 -17.05 4.77 -5.63
C SER A 58 -16.90 6.10 -6.36
N ALA A 59 -17.90 6.97 -6.31
CA ALA A 59 -17.83 8.33 -6.86
C ALA A 59 -16.76 9.18 -6.15
N LYS A 60 -16.62 9.03 -4.82
CA LYS A 60 -15.60 9.74 -4.04
C LYS A 60 -14.19 9.25 -4.37
N TRP A 61 -13.98 7.94 -4.53
CA TRP A 61 -12.68 7.39 -4.92
C TRP A 61 -12.27 7.86 -6.31
N ARG A 62 -13.19 7.84 -7.29
CA ARG A 62 -12.93 8.41 -8.63
C ARG A 62 -12.57 9.89 -8.58
N SER A 63 -13.27 10.67 -7.75
CA SER A 63 -12.95 12.09 -7.56
C SER A 63 -11.57 12.29 -6.94
N LEU A 64 -11.22 11.48 -5.93
CA LEU A 64 -9.91 11.51 -5.30
C LEU A 64 -8.81 11.17 -6.31
N GLY A 65 -8.94 10.08 -7.06
CA GLY A 65 -7.98 9.67 -8.08
C GLY A 65 -7.74 10.77 -9.12
N LYS A 66 -8.79 11.49 -9.55
CA LYS A 66 -8.67 12.61 -10.49
C LYS A 66 -7.98 13.84 -9.90
N SER A 67 -8.02 14.00 -8.58
CA SER A 67 -7.40 15.17 -7.89
C SER A 67 -5.92 14.94 -7.54
N LEU A 68 -5.46 13.70 -7.59
CA LEU A 68 -4.08 13.36 -7.29
C LEU A 68 -3.19 13.44 -8.54
N PRO A 69 -1.91 13.78 -8.38
CA PRO A 69 -0.94 13.58 -9.46
C PRO A 69 -0.87 12.11 -9.84
N THR A 70 -0.59 11.82 -11.12
CA THR A 70 -0.37 10.43 -11.56
C THR A 70 0.91 9.88 -10.91
N PRO A 71 0.81 8.81 -10.09
CA PRO A 71 1.97 8.22 -9.45
C PRO A 71 2.78 7.39 -10.45
N THR A 72 4.08 7.26 -10.22
CA THR A 72 4.94 6.31 -10.98
C THR A 72 4.72 4.87 -10.52
N ALA A 73 4.35 4.67 -9.27
CA ALA A 73 3.97 3.38 -8.71
C ALA A 73 3.10 3.59 -7.47
N ILE A 74 2.38 2.54 -7.07
CA ILE A 74 1.53 2.52 -5.86
C ILE A 74 1.99 1.36 -4.98
N LEU A 75 2.35 1.66 -3.73
CA LEU A 75 2.52 0.66 -2.69
C LEU A 75 1.21 0.55 -1.91
N CYS A 76 0.54 -0.59 -2.01
CA CYS A 76 -0.71 -0.85 -1.31
C CYS A 76 -0.45 -1.80 -0.13
N ILE A 77 -0.94 -1.42 1.07
CA ILE A 77 -0.94 -2.27 2.25
C ILE A 77 -2.38 -2.73 2.46
N SER A 78 -2.65 -3.99 2.14
CA SER A 78 -3.99 -4.58 2.29
C SER A 78 -4.16 -5.24 3.65
N ALA A 79 -5.30 -5.00 4.28
CA ALA A 79 -5.70 -5.69 5.51
C ALA A 79 -6.14 -7.16 5.27
N HIS A 80 -6.22 -7.59 4.02
CA HIS A 80 -6.67 -8.94 3.64
C HIS A 80 -5.52 -9.93 3.43
N TRP A 81 -4.30 -9.42 3.39
CA TRP A 81 -3.13 -10.28 3.26
C TRP A 81 -2.43 -10.47 4.60
N GLU A 82 -2.80 -11.52 5.29
CA GLU A 82 -2.15 -11.94 6.54
C GLU A 82 -1.04 -12.94 6.28
N THR A 83 0.15 -12.69 6.83
CA THR A 83 1.32 -13.57 6.69
C THR A 83 2.05 -13.72 8.01
N ARG A 84 2.86 -14.77 8.13
CA ARG A 84 3.87 -14.85 9.18
C ARG A 84 5.06 -13.99 8.74
N GLY A 85 5.32 -12.91 9.46
CA GLY A 85 6.31 -11.91 9.08
C GLY A 85 5.77 -10.96 8.02
N THR A 86 6.65 -10.14 7.47
CA THR A 86 6.32 -9.13 6.46
C THR A 86 6.65 -9.64 5.07
N GLN A 87 5.69 -9.54 4.15
CA GLN A 87 5.90 -9.91 2.75
C GLN A 87 5.51 -8.75 1.82
N VAL A 88 6.12 -8.70 0.66
CA VAL A 88 5.75 -7.79 -0.43
C VAL A 88 5.68 -8.55 -1.75
N THR A 89 4.63 -8.30 -2.53
CA THR A 89 4.47 -8.90 -3.86
C THR A 89 5.57 -8.40 -4.80
N ALA A 90 6.32 -9.33 -5.40
CA ALA A 90 7.41 -9.04 -6.33
C ALA A 90 7.17 -9.60 -7.74
N MET A 91 5.91 -9.90 -8.09
CA MET A 91 5.52 -10.32 -9.43
C MET A 91 5.55 -9.14 -10.41
N SER A 92 5.97 -9.36 -11.64
CA SER A 92 5.87 -8.38 -12.72
C SER A 92 4.43 -8.25 -13.26
N ALA A 93 3.64 -9.32 -13.14
CA ALA A 93 2.23 -9.37 -13.51
C ALA A 93 1.41 -10.04 -12.39
N PRO A 94 1.10 -9.30 -11.31
CA PRO A 94 0.34 -9.86 -10.20
C PRO A 94 -1.09 -10.17 -10.64
N ARG A 95 -1.55 -11.36 -10.29
CA ARG A 95 -2.92 -11.78 -10.60
C ARG A 95 -3.94 -11.04 -9.73
N THR A 96 -5.16 -10.87 -10.24
CA THR A 96 -6.31 -10.42 -9.44
C THR A 96 -6.73 -11.55 -8.50
N ILE A 97 -6.83 -11.27 -7.20
CA ILE A 97 -7.26 -12.24 -6.19
C ILE A 97 -8.67 -11.88 -5.71
N HIS A 98 -9.56 -12.87 -5.74
CA HIS A 98 -10.93 -12.78 -5.25
C HIS A 98 -11.03 -13.50 -3.89
N ASP A 99 -10.52 -12.84 -2.86
CA ASP A 99 -10.40 -13.34 -1.47
C ASP A 99 -11.68 -13.13 -0.66
N PHE A 100 -12.84 -13.34 -1.27
CA PHE A 100 -14.17 -13.19 -0.67
C PHE A 100 -15.11 -14.29 -1.16
N GLY A 101 -16.29 -14.40 -0.53
CA GLY A 101 -17.35 -15.33 -0.91
C GLY A 101 -18.72 -14.72 -0.74
N GLY A 102 -19.75 -15.35 -1.34
CA GLY A 102 -21.15 -14.94 -1.17
C GLY A 102 -21.58 -13.70 -1.94
N PHE A 103 -20.81 -13.27 -2.95
CA PHE A 103 -21.11 -12.13 -3.82
C PHE A 103 -21.62 -12.57 -5.21
N PRO A 104 -22.26 -11.65 -5.97
CA PRO A 104 -22.69 -11.93 -7.34
C PRO A 104 -21.51 -12.28 -8.26
N GLN A 105 -21.78 -13.10 -9.30
CA GLN A 105 -20.78 -13.52 -10.27
C GLN A 105 -20.05 -12.34 -10.92
N ALA A 106 -20.76 -11.24 -11.19
CA ALA A 106 -20.18 -10.03 -11.77
C ALA A 106 -18.96 -9.49 -10.98
N LEU A 107 -18.91 -9.71 -9.66
CA LEU A 107 -17.76 -9.32 -8.87
C LEU A 107 -16.58 -10.30 -9.03
N PHE A 108 -16.84 -11.59 -9.19
CA PHE A 108 -15.80 -12.60 -9.47
C PHE A 108 -15.22 -12.46 -10.89
N ASP A 109 -15.99 -11.87 -11.81
CA ASP A 109 -15.55 -11.62 -13.19
C ASP A 109 -14.62 -10.40 -13.31
N VAL A 110 -14.49 -9.61 -12.24
CA VAL A 110 -13.60 -8.44 -12.22
C VAL A 110 -12.16 -8.88 -12.45
N GLN A 111 -11.48 -8.23 -13.40
CA GLN A 111 -10.05 -8.33 -13.60
C GLN A 111 -9.40 -6.96 -13.41
N TYR A 112 -8.26 -6.96 -12.76
CA TYR A 112 -7.44 -5.77 -12.54
C TYR A 112 -5.97 -6.08 -12.94
N PRO A 113 -5.66 -6.09 -14.24
CA PRO A 113 -4.36 -6.51 -14.77
C PRO A 113 -3.33 -5.37 -14.67
N ALA A 114 -3.17 -4.78 -13.49
CA ALA A 114 -2.14 -3.77 -13.27
C ALA A 114 -0.74 -4.42 -13.32
N PRO A 115 0.25 -3.74 -13.91
CA PRO A 115 1.62 -4.21 -13.86
C PRO A 115 2.15 -4.14 -12.43
N GLY A 116 2.93 -5.14 -12.04
CA GLY A 116 3.67 -5.11 -10.79
C GLY A 116 5.02 -4.40 -10.95
N SER A 117 5.66 -4.12 -9.82
CA SER A 117 6.98 -3.48 -9.78
C SER A 117 7.95 -4.27 -8.90
N PRO A 118 8.65 -5.28 -9.43
CA PRO A 118 9.66 -6.01 -8.68
C PRO A 118 10.76 -5.10 -8.09
N SER A 119 11.12 -4.04 -8.80
CA SER A 119 12.09 -3.06 -8.32
C SER A 119 11.59 -2.30 -7.08
N LEU A 120 10.32 -1.87 -7.07
CA LEU A 120 9.71 -1.23 -5.90
C LEU A 120 9.60 -2.20 -4.72
N ALA A 121 9.34 -3.49 -4.99
CA ALA A 121 9.32 -4.51 -3.94
C ALA A 121 10.69 -4.66 -3.26
N VAL A 122 11.78 -4.69 -4.06
CA VAL A 122 13.15 -4.72 -3.53
C VAL A 122 13.48 -3.44 -2.77
N GLU A 123 13.09 -2.27 -3.28
CA GLU A 123 13.30 -0.99 -2.59
C GLU A 123 12.55 -0.97 -1.24
N THR A 124 11.30 -1.44 -1.22
CA THR A 124 10.50 -1.58 0.01
C THR A 124 11.19 -2.48 1.03
N GLN A 125 11.72 -3.63 0.59
CA GLN A 125 12.50 -4.53 1.44
C GLN A 125 13.73 -3.83 2.04
N GLN A 126 14.42 -3.01 1.26
CA GLN A 126 15.59 -2.27 1.75
C GLN A 126 15.23 -1.17 2.75
N LEU A 127 14.13 -0.45 2.50
CA LEU A 127 13.67 0.64 3.36
C LEU A 127 13.19 0.14 4.73
N LEU A 128 12.69 -1.09 4.79
CA LEU A 128 12.17 -1.66 6.04
C LEU A 128 13.24 -2.29 6.93
N LYS A 129 14.51 -2.34 6.51
CA LYS A 129 15.60 -2.87 7.36
C LYS A 129 15.65 -2.14 8.71
N PRO A 130 15.87 -2.85 9.85
CA PRO A 130 16.33 -4.24 9.94
C PRO A 130 15.22 -5.30 9.90
N GLU A 131 13.95 -4.91 9.74
CA GLU A 131 12.84 -5.88 9.67
C GLU A 131 13.00 -6.80 8.45
N PRO A 132 12.88 -8.13 8.64
CA PRO A 132 12.95 -9.07 7.56
C PRO A 132 11.68 -8.95 6.68
N VAL A 133 11.86 -8.75 5.39
CA VAL A 133 10.78 -8.69 4.40
C VAL A 133 11.05 -9.72 3.33
N GLU A 134 10.06 -10.59 3.08
CA GLU A 134 10.12 -11.61 2.03
C GLU A 134 9.52 -11.10 0.72
N LEU A 135 10.18 -11.38 -0.40
CA LEU A 135 9.67 -11.09 -1.74
C LEU A 135 8.79 -12.24 -2.24
N SER A 136 7.47 -12.02 -2.25
CA SER A 136 6.49 -13.05 -2.61
C SER A 136 6.23 -13.08 -4.12
N GLN A 137 6.18 -14.29 -4.68
CA GLN A 137 5.73 -14.57 -6.04
C GLN A 137 4.36 -15.28 -6.05
N GLN A 138 3.68 -15.33 -4.92
CA GLN A 138 2.46 -16.13 -4.75
C GLN A 138 1.20 -15.29 -4.56
N TRP A 139 1.30 -14.15 -3.87
CA TRP A 139 0.16 -13.27 -3.62
C TRP A 139 0.09 -12.15 -4.64
N GLY A 140 -1.06 -12.01 -5.31
CA GLY A 140 -1.31 -10.95 -6.29
C GLY A 140 -1.96 -9.71 -5.65
N LEU A 141 -2.90 -9.11 -6.36
CA LEU A 141 -3.66 -7.96 -5.90
C LEU A 141 -5.02 -8.45 -5.38
N ASP A 142 -5.25 -8.37 -4.09
CA ASP A 142 -6.51 -8.75 -3.45
C ASP A 142 -7.58 -7.66 -3.56
N HIS A 143 -8.80 -7.96 -3.13
CA HIS A 143 -9.90 -7.01 -3.26
C HIS A 143 -9.73 -5.75 -2.43
N GLY A 144 -8.99 -5.78 -1.33
CA GLY A 144 -8.64 -4.58 -0.56
C GLY A 144 -7.82 -3.59 -1.37
N CYS A 145 -7.06 -4.08 -2.35
CA CYS A 145 -6.29 -3.27 -3.28
C CYS A 145 -7.12 -2.90 -4.52
N TRP A 146 -7.57 -3.89 -5.32
CA TRP A 146 -8.14 -3.61 -6.63
C TRP A 146 -9.54 -2.98 -6.57
N SER A 147 -10.32 -3.19 -5.51
CA SER A 147 -11.66 -2.60 -5.42
C SER A 147 -11.64 -1.06 -5.33
N ILE A 148 -10.57 -0.50 -4.80
CA ILE A 148 -10.36 0.95 -4.73
C ILE A 148 -9.70 1.47 -6.00
N LEU A 149 -8.64 0.78 -6.46
CA LEU A 149 -7.82 1.27 -7.56
C LEU A 149 -8.50 1.15 -8.93
N LYS A 150 -9.50 0.28 -9.04
CA LYS A 150 -10.32 0.10 -10.25
C LYS A 150 -11.45 1.13 -10.36
N ALA A 151 -11.93 1.68 -9.26
CA ALA A 151 -13.12 2.52 -9.16
C ALA A 151 -13.09 3.80 -10.03
#